data_4c89cd3fa94996c2fdfb479a6baae65d
#
_entry.id   4c89cd3fa94996c2fdfb479a6baae65d
#
_cell.length_a   1.000
_cell.length_b   1.000
_cell.length_c   1.000
_cell.angle_alpha   90.00
_cell.angle_beta   90.00
_cell.angle_gamma   90.00
#
_symmetry.space_group_name_H-M   'P 1'
#
loop_
_entity.id
_entity.type
_entity.pdbx_description
1 polymer ?
#
loop_
_entity_poly.entity_id
_entity_poly.type
_entity_poly.pdbx_seq_one_letter_code
_entity_poly.pdbx_strand_id
1 'polypeptide(L)'
;MVRGYEMEMDILRDRMVRAERTCGEEAELIARLRTDLSLSRSHEQQLEKTLGEVTGSKFWKMTWPMRYVVSKSRQLWHTLPLFVFLRELRSGGIEGVREQARARREYAALFPGKVMRADRFAPVELLVRQVDDQPAGPKISIVVPLYNTPLDFLEELLDSVVNQTYRNWELCCVDAGTAPGVGEMVQQRAAVDPRIRYRKLEKNELIPGNTNKGIEMATGDFIALLDHDDILHPCALWYAAKAIAEQGADFVYTDEATFEGKVENVVLYHFKPDFMLDNLRSNNYICHLTLFSRRLMDAAGGPERMEYNGSQDYELFLRLTETARKIVHIPHALYYWRSSPGSTASDISAKTYCIDAGIAALKAHYARCGVAVDDVSLIPGTPGYYKTDYTIDHPGRVSILIPTCDHIRDLETCVESIYAHTTYPDFEIILIENNSKAPETFRTYKRMQKEHPDNLKVVTWEGKGFNYSALNNFGEKFATGEYLLLLNNDTEVITAAWLEEMVMYAQQKRVGCVGAKLLYPDDTIQHAGVGFG
;
A
#
# COMPACT_ATOMS: atom_id res chain seq x y z
N MET A 1 19.47 5.18 3.07
CA MET A 1 20.28 4.08 2.48
C MET A 1 21.08 3.36 3.58
N VAL A 2 21.98 4.02 4.34
CA VAL A 2 22.78 3.35 5.42
C VAL A 2 21.91 2.63 6.45
N ARG A 3 20.84 3.24 6.99
CA ARG A 3 19.92 2.59 7.94
C ARG A 3 19.18 1.36 7.37
N GLY A 4 18.95 1.31 6.06
CA GLY A 4 18.37 0.13 5.41
C GLY A 4 19.32 -1.08 5.44
N TYR A 5 20.60 -0.84 5.22
CA TYR A 5 21.63 -1.89 5.29
C TYR A 5 21.89 -2.36 6.73
N GLU A 6 21.86 -1.46 7.72
CA GLU A 6 21.97 -1.85 9.15
C GLU A 6 20.84 -2.81 9.55
N MET A 7 19.62 -2.51 9.14
CA MET A 7 18.45 -3.37 9.43
C MET A 7 18.53 -4.73 8.71
N GLU A 8 19.03 -4.75 7.47
CA GLU A 8 19.26 -5.98 6.70
C GLU A 8 20.35 -6.85 7.35
N MET A 9 21.40 -6.23 7.86
CA MET A 9 22.47 -6.88 8.61
C MET A 9 21.99 -7.48 9.93
N ASP A 10 21.09 -6.83 10.64
CA ASP A 10 20.54 -7.35 11.88
C ASP A 10 19.57 -8.51 11.61
N ILE A 11 18.78 -8.46 10.55
CA ILE A 11 17.93 -9.57 10.10
C ILE A 11 18.79 -10.80 9.70
N LEU A 12 19.89 -10.58 8.98
CA LEU A 12 20.80 -11.67 8.60
C LEU A 12 21.50 -12.28 9.81
N ARG A 13 21.90 -11.46 10.81
CA ARG A 13 22.44 -11.94 12.08
C ARG A 13 21.46 -12.81 12.85
N ASP A 14 20.22 -12.36 13.00
CA ASP A 14 19.18 -13.11 13.71
C ASP A 14 18.86 -14.44 13.02
N ARG A 15 18.82 -14.46 11.70
CA ARG A 15 18.64 -15.69 10.91
C ARG A 15 19.82 -16.65 11.10
N MET A 16 21.05 -16.13 11.10
CA MET A 16 22.25 -16.93 11.35
C MET A 16 22.26 -17.56 12.74
N VAL A 17 21.90 -16.78 13.78
CA VAL A 17 21.82 -17.28 15.17
C VAL A 17 20.74 -18.34 15.34
N ARG A 18 19.61 -18.23 14.65
CA ARG A 18 18.54 -19.25 14.65
C ARG A 18 18.97 -20.51 13.90
N ALA A 19 19.62 -20.36 12.76
CA ALA A 19 20.12 -21.47 11.94
C ALA A 19 21.24 -22.26 12.67
N GLU A 20 22.07 -21.62 13.48
CA GLU A 20 23.11 -22.28 14.29
C GLU A 20 22.55 -23.18 15.41
N ARG A 21 21.26 -23.03 15.80
CA ARG A 21 20.62 -23.83 16.84
C ARG A 21 19.96 -25.13 16.37
N THR A 22 19.74 -25.31 15.09
CA THR A 22 19.12 -26.49 14.49
C THR A 22 20.14 -27.27 13.64
N CYS A 23 20.42 -28.50 14.02
CA CYS A 23 21.59 -29.27 13.56
C CYS A 23 21.29 -30.08 12.27
N GLY A 24 22.22 -30.07 11.30
CA GLY A 24 22.43 -31.11 10.28
C GLY A 24 22.21 -30.70 8.82
N GLU A 25 21.05 -30.22 8.42
CA GLU A 25 20.77 -29.80 7.02
C GLU A 25 21.04 -28.31 6.76
N GLU A 26 21.43 -27.59 7.78
CA GLU A 26 21.56 -26.12 7.79
C GLU A 26 23.00 -25.61 7.52
N ALA A 27 23.99 -26.49 7.41
CA ALA A 27 25.39 -26.07 7.17
C ALA A 27 25.56 -25.33 5.83
N GLU A 28 24.80 -25.72 4.83
CA GLU A 28 24.83 -25.09 3.50
C GLU A 28 24.12 -23.72 3.51
N LEU A 29 23.03 -23.59 4.26
CA LEU A 29 22.32 -22.33 4.49
C LEU A 29 23.19 -21.35 5.29
N ILE A 30 23.87 -21.84 6.34
CA ILE A 30 24.82 -21.04 7.13
C ILE A 30 25.97 -20.54 6.26
N ALA A 31 26.49 -21.37 5.34
CA ALA A 31 27.55 -20.96 4.44
C ALA A 31 27.09 -19.87 3.46
N ARG A 32 25.87 -19.98 2.90
CA ARG A 32 25.25 -18.94 2.06
C ARG A 32 25.04 -17.65 2.84
N LEU A 33 24.42 -17.71 4.02
CA LEU A 33 24.17 -16.54 4.86
C LEU A 33 25.48 -15.84 5.28
N ARG A 34 26.57 -16.58 5.51
CA ARG A 34 27.91 -16.00 5.78
C ARG A 34 28.47 -15.28 4.55
N THR A 35 28.26 -15.81 3.37
CA THR A 35 28.68 -15.18 2.11
C THR A 35 27.89 -13.89 1.87
N ASP A 36 26.56 -13.92 2.03
CA ASP A 36 25.69 -12.76 1.88
C ASP A 36 26.03 -11.67 2.91
N LEU A 37 26.30 -12.07 4.16
CA LEU A 37 26.76 -11.16 5.20
C LEU A 37 28.11 -10.50 4.86
N SER A 38 29.05 -11.24 4.23
CA SER A 38 30.34 -10.71 3.82
C SER A 38 30.23 -9.72 2.65
N LEU A 39 29.32 -9.99 1.71
CA LEU A 39 29.03 -9.12 0.57
C LEU A 39 28.35 -7.82 1.04
N SER A 40 27.37 -7.92 1.94
CA SER A 40 26.68 -6.75 2.51
C SER A 40 27.67 -5.85 3.28
N ARG A 41 28.59 -6.42 4.07
CA ARG A 41 29.66 -5.66 4.74
C ARG A 41 30.62 -4.98 3.77
N SER A 42 30.94 -5.64 2.66
CA SER A 42 31.79 -5.04 1.62
C SER A 42 31.11 -3.86 0.94
N HIS A 43 29.81 -3.97 0.67
CA HIS A 43 29.00 -2.86 0.13
C HIS A 43 28.89 -1.68 1.12
N GLU A 44 28.67 -1.96 2.40
CA GLU A 44 28.62 -0.93 3.46
C GLU A 44 29.95 -0.16 3.53
N GLN A 45 31.08 -0.86 3.56
CA GLN A 45 32.41 -0.22 3.56
C GLN A 45 32.66 0.60 2.29
N GLN A 46 32.17 0.15 1.14
CA GLN A 46 32.31 0.87 -0.11
C GLN A 46 31.44 2.13 -0.14
N LEU A 47 30.23 2.07 0.42
CA LEU A 47 29.33 3.23 0.59
C LEU A 47 29.90 4.23 1.59
N GLU A 48 30.44 3.78 2.73
CA GLU A 48 31.11 4.65 3.71
C GLU A 48 32.32 5.33 3.10
N LYS A 49 33.13 4.62 2.33
CA LYS A 49 34.27 5.20 1.61
C LYS A 49 33.83 6.26 0.62
N THR A 50 32.80 5.96 -0.21
CA THR A 50 32.26 6.91 -1.19
C THR A 50 31.64 8.12 -0.50
N LEU A 51 30.91 7.92 0.60
CA LEU A 51 30.35 8.99 1.42
C LEU A 51 31.48 9.85 2.04
N GLY A 52 32.55 9.21 2.52
CA GLY A 52 33.74 9.89 3.05
C GLY A 52 34.45 10.74 1.98
N GLU A 53 34.60 10.22 0.76
CA GLU A 53 35.18 10.95 -0.37
C GLU A 53 34.33 12.16 -0.77
N VAL A 54 33.02 11.99 -0.86
CA VAL A 54 32.08 13.07 -1.18
C VAL A 54 32.05 14.12 -0.08
N THR A 55 31.90 13.71 1.19
CA THR A 55 31.85 14.64 2.33
C THR A 55 33.22 15.24 2.67
N GLY A 56 34.31 14.56 2.34
CA GLY A 56 35.69 15.04 2.47
C GLY A 56 36.11 16.04 1.39
N SER A 57 35.38 16.11 0.27
CA SER A 57 35.76 16.97 -0.87
C SER A 57 35.78 18.45 -0.51
N LYS A 58 36.73 19.18 -1.12
CA LYS A 58 36.81 20.67 -0.93
C LYS A 58 35.50 21.36 -1.30
N PHE A 59 34.83 20.90 -2.33
CA PHE A 59 33.52 21.41 -2.77
C PHE A 59 32.43 21.18 -1.72
N TRP A 60 32.39 19.98 -1.11
CA TRP A 60 31.43 19.65 -0.07
C TRP A 60 31.66 20.49 1.21
N LYS A 61 32.92 20.68 1.61
CA LYS A 61 33.29 21.54 2.77
C LYS A 61 33.01 23.01 2.52
N MET A 62 33.30 23.49 1.31
CA MET A 62 33.07 24.89 0.92
C MET A 62 31.56 25.24 0.84
N THR A 63 30.73 24.30 0.46
CA THR A 63 29.28 24.51 0.38
C THR A 63 28.53 24.13 1.67
N TRP A 64 29.21 23.59 2.69
CA TRP A 64 28.61 23.22 3.97
C TRP A 64 27.90 24.37 4.70
N PRO A 65 28.46 25.57 4.83
CA PRO A 65 27.75 26.69 5.48
C PRO A 65 26.45 27.03 4.74
N MET A 66 26.51 27.04 3.43
CA MET A 66 25.34 27.36 2.58
C MET A 66 24.26 26.28 2.68
N ARG A 67 24.62 25.00 2.73
CA ARG A 67 23.69 23.88 2.95
C ARG A 67 23.14 23.84 4.36
N TYR A 68 23.96 24.12 5.38
CA TYR A 68 23.52 24.26 6.76
C TYR A 68 22.50 25.39 6.91
N VAL A 69 22.78 26.55 6.29
CA VAL A 69 21.84 27.68 6.26
C VAL A 69 20.57 27.31 5.50
N VAL A 70 20.66 26.62 4.35
CA VAL A 70 19.51 26.17 3.55
C VAL A 70 18.69 25.09 4.28
N SER A 71 19.34 24.13 4.97
CA SER A 71 18.62 23.10 5.74
C SER A 71 17.95 23.68 6.99
N LYS A 72 18.67 24.55 7.72
CA LYS A 72 18.10 25.29 8.87
C LYS A 72 17.08 26.32 8.43
N SER A 73 17.29 27.01 7.30
CA SER A 73 16.30 27.95 6.77
C SER A 73 15.06 27.21 6.25
N ARG A 74 15.17 25.99 5.68
CA ARG A 74 13.98 25.17 5.36
C ARG A 74 13.17 24.82 6.60
N GLN A 75 13.81 24.44 7.72
CA GLN A 75 13.10 24.21 8.99
C GLN A 75 12.51 25.51 9.55
N LEU A 76 13.26 26.63 9.52
CA LEU A 76 12.82 27.94 9.98
C LEU A 76 11.83 28.60 9.02
N TRP A 77 11.94 28.33 7.71
CA TRP A 77 11.06 28.86 6.66
C TRP A 77 9.59 28.53 6.89
N HIS A 78 9.32 27.40 7.52
CA HIS A 78 7.94 26.97 7.81
C HIS A 78 7.41 27.42 9.17
N THR A 79 8.26 27.93 10.06
CA THR A 79 7.91 28.24 11.46
C THR A 79 8.04 29.70 11.87
N LEU A 80 8.84 30.49 11.16
CA LEU A 80 8.98 31.91 11.49
C LEU A 80 7.87 32.76 10.85
N PRO A 81 7.20 33.64 11.64
CA PRO A 81 6.10 34.48 11.15
C PRO A 81 6.45 35.30 9.90
N LEU A 82 7.71 35.75 9.79
CA LEU A 82 8.20 36.50 8.64
C LEU A 82 8.19 35.66 7.33
N PHE A 83 8.57 34.40 7.41
CA PHE A 83 8.60 33.52 6.22
C PHE A 83 7.22 33.03 5.81
N VAL A 84 6.33 32.80 6.76
CA VAL A 84 4.91 32.54 6.49
C VAL A 84 4.31 33.76 5.80
N PHE A 85 4.57 34.98 6.32
CA PHE A 85 4.14 36.22 5.71
C PHE A 85 4.70 36.43 4.29
N LEU A 86 6.00 36.17 4.06
CA LEU A 86 6.61 36.29 2.73
C LEU A 86 6.08 35.25 1.73
N ARG A 87 5.75 34.04 2.19
CA ARG A 87 5.13 33.01 1.36
C ARG A 87 3.71 33.42 0.94
N GLU A 88 2.93 33.90 1.88
CA GLU A 88 1.55 34.38 1.65
C GLU A 88 1.56 35.62 0.74
N LEU A 89 2.52 36.53 0.93
CA LEU A 89 2.71 37.68 0.05
C LEU A 89 3.07 37.29 -1.39
N ARG A 90 3.81 36.19 -1.57
CA ARG A 90 4.25 35.70 -2.88
C ARG A 90 3.12 34.95 -3.63
N SER A 91 2.22 34.28 -2.91
CA SER A 91 1.12 33.50 -3.51
C SER A 91 -0.16 34.30 -3.74
N GLY A 92 -0.43 35.35 -2.93
CA GLY A 92 -1.68 36.10 -3.01
C GLY A 92 -1.56 37.61 -2.80
N GLY A 93 -0.34 38.14 -2.74
CA GLY A 93 -0.11 39.57 -2.47
C GLY A 93 -0.53 39.99 -1.06
N ILE A 94 -0.69 41.30 -0.86
CA ILE A 94 -1.12 41.89 0.45
C ILE A 94 -2.57 41.45 0.77
N GLU A 95 -3.38 41.21 -0.23
CA GLU A 95 -4.78 40.78 -0.09
C GLU A 95 -4.87 39.35 0.43
N GLY A 96 -4.08 38.42 -0.09
CA GLY A 96 -3.99 37.04 0.41
C GLY A 96 -3.52 36.97 1.87
N VAL A 97 -2.57 37.82 2.28
CA VAL A 97 -2.14 37.91 3.69
C VAL A 97 -3.28 38.42 4.59
N ARG A 98 -4.07 39.39 4.12
CA ARG A 98 -5.23 39.89 4.87
C ARG A 98 -6.36 38.87 4.98
N GLU A 99 -6.63 38.13 3.91
CA GLU A 99 -7.61 37.03 3.93
C GLU A 99 -7.21 35.93 4.90
N GLN A 100 -5.95 35.50 4.89
CA GLN A 100 -5.45 34.50 5.84
C GLN A 100 -5.52 34.99 7.30
N ALA A 101 -5.15 36.24 7.55
CA ALA A 101 -5.24 36.80 8.89
C ALA A 101 -6.70 36.94 9.36
N ARG A 102 -7.62 37.19 8.44
CA ARG A 102 -9.06 37.20 8.70
C ARG A 102 -9.56 35.79 9.00
N ALA A 103 -9.25 34.82 8.15
CA ALA A 103 -9.64 33.42 8.31
C ALA A 103 -9.16 32.82 9.64
N ARG A 104 -7.90 33.13 10.05
CA ARG A 104 -7.37 32.72 11.36
C ARG A 104 -8.15 33.30 12.53
N ARG A 105 -8.60 34.56 12.44
CA ARG A 105 -9.43 35.19 13.47
C ARG A 105 -10.82 34.58 13.52
N GLU A 106 -11.41 34.32 12.36
CA GLU A 106 -12.72 33.67 12.24
C GLU A 106 -12.65 32.24 12.80
N TYR A 107 -11.59 31.48 12.48
CA TYR A 107 -11.38 30.14 13.06
C TYR A 107 -11.22 30.20 14.59
N ALA A 108 -10.43 31.11 15.12
CA ALA A 108 -10.24 31.29 16.56
C ALA A 108 -11.54 31.71 17.28
N ALA A 109 -12.42 32.44 16.60
CA ALA A 109 -13.74 32.79 17.12
C ALA A 109 -14.70 31.59 17.14
N LEU A 110 -14.64 30.70 16.13
CA LEU A 110 -15.44 29.49 16.04
C LEU A 110 -14.99 28.40 17.01
N PHE A 111 -13.68 28.36 17.31
CA PHE A 111 -13.04 27.35 18.16
C PHE A 111 -12.20 28.00 19.27
N PRO A 112 -12.81 28.61 20.31
CA PRO A 112 -12.11 29.31 21.37
C PRO A 112 -11.10 28.40 22.12
N GLY A 113 -9.89 28.89 22.32
CA GLY A 113 -8.81 28.18 23.04
C GLY A 113 -8.07 27.13 22.22
N LYS A 114 -8.39 26.98 20.92
CA LYS A 114 -7.70 26.06 20.03
C LYS A 114 -6.64 26.78 19.20
N VAL A 115 -5.40 26.31 19.30
CA VAL A 115 -4.34 26.73 18.38
C VAL A 115 -4.54 25.96 17.11
N MET A 116 -4.89 26.67 16.04
CA MET A 116 -4.89 26.08 14.72
C MET A 116 -3.48 25.64 14.38
N ARG A 117 -3.23 24.34 14.39
CA ARG A 117 -2.01 23.80 13.81
C ARG A 117 -2.12 24.07 12.32
N ALA A 118 -1.23 24.93 11.80
CA ALA A 118 -1.15 25.19 10.36
C ALA A 118 -0.79 23.87 9.69
N ASP A 119 -1.81 23.17 9.20
CA ASP A 119 -1.63 21.90 8.59
C ASP A 119 -0.96 22.06 7.23
N ARG A 120 -0.04 21.16 6.90
CA ARG A 120 0.65 21.16 5.61
C ARG A 120 -0.33 20.99 4.43
N PHE A 121 -1.54 20.52 4.70
CA PHE A 121 -2.47 20.01 3.69
C PHE A 121 -3.73 20.85 3.49
N ALA A 122 -4.15 21.63 4.47
CA ALA A 122 -5.34 22.46 4.34
C ALA A 122 -5.01 23.92 4.69
N PRO A 123 -5.14 24.84 3.74
CA PRO A 123 -5.10 26.27 4.02
C PRO A 123 -6.14 26.65 5.07
N VAL A 124 -5.81 27.65 5.92
CA VAL A 124 -6.72 28.14 6.98
C VAL A 124 -8.09 28.54 6.42
N GLU A 125 -8.10 29.16 5.25
CA GLU A 125 -9.32 29.58 4.55
C GLU A 125 -10.23 28.40 4.20
N LEU A 126 -9.62 27.27 3.80
CA LEU A 126 -10.37 26.06 3.51
C LEU A 126 -11.04 25.51 4.77
N LEU A 127 -10.33 25.50 5.91
CA LEU A 127 -10.88 25.05 7.19
C LEU A 127 -12.06 25.92 7.63
N VAL A 128 -11.94 27.25 7.51
CA VAL A 128 -13.02 28.20 7.84
C VAL A 128 -14.22 27.99 6.91
N ARG A 129 -13.98 27.92 5.59
CA ARG A 129 -15.06 27.67 4.62
C ARG A 129 -15.78 26.35 4.88
N GLN A 130 -15.06 25.30 5.26
CA GLN A 130 -15.67 24.00 5.57
C GLN A 130 -16.55 24.04 6.82
N VAL A 131 -16.24 24.89 7.80
CA VAL A 131 -17.11 25.08 8.98
C VAL A 131 -18.43 25.75 8.59
N ASP A 132 -18.40 26.68 7.65
CA ASP A 132 -19.58 27.40 7.18
C ASP A 132 -20.34 26.63 6.08
N ASP A 133 -19.60 26.00 5.17
CA ASP A 133 -20.14 25.18 4.08
C ASP A 133 -20.21 23.70 4.50
N GLN A 134 -21.24 23.36 5.26
CA GLN A 134 -21.46 21.98 5.70
C GLN A 134 -22.13 21.18 4.59
N PRO A 135 -21.52 20.07 4.11
CA PRO A 135 -22.20 19.19 3.17
C PRO A 135 -23.47 18.62 3.82
N ALA A 136 -24.52 18.41 3.03
CA ALA A 136 -25.74 17.74 3.47
C ALA A 136 -25.45 16.23 3.68
N GLY A 137 -24.57 15.94 4.62
CA GLY A 137 -24.05 14.60 4.89
C GLY A 137 -24.69 13.92 6.10
N PRO A 138 -24.46 12.60 6.23
CA PRO A 138 -25.03 11.79 7.30
C PRO A 138 -24.35 12.09 8.65
N LYS A 139 -24.98 11.63 9.73
CA LYS A 139 -24.31 11.55 11.02
C LYS A 139 -23.22 10.46 10.97
N ILE A 140 -22.00 10.81 11.36
CA ILE A 140 -20.84 9.91 11.41
C ILE A 140 -20.55 9.55 12.88
N SER A 141 -20.57 8.26 13.20
CA SER A 141 -20.13 7.74 14.49
C SER A 141 -18.67 7.31 14.40
N ILE A 142 -17.81 7.98 15.13
CA ILE A 142 -16.40 7.60 15.27
C ILE A 142 -16.32 6.63 16.43
N VAL A 143 -15.81 5.42 16.19
CA VAL A 143 -15.68 4.36 17.19
C VAL A 143 -14.22 4.22 17.58
N VAL A 144 -13.94 4.33 18.89
CA VAL A 144 -12.59 4.23 19.45
C VAL A 144 -12.57 3.20 20.59
N PRO A 145 -11.97 2.03 20.37
CA PRO A 145 -11.69 1.10 21.46
C PRO A 145 -10.45 1.56 22.24
N LEU A 146 -10.61 1.87 23.53
CA LEU A 146 -9.54 2.30 24.43
C LEU A 146 -9.02 1.11 25.24
N TYR A 147 -7.69 0.96 25.29
CA TYR A 147 -7.05 -0.05 26.14
C TYR A 147 -5.71 0.47 26.67
N ASN A 148 -5.72 0.90 27.95
CA ASN A 148 -4.54 1.46 28.62
C ASN A 148 -3.85 2.59 27.83
N THR A 149 -4.65 3.41 27.16
CA THR A 149 -4.18 4.49 26.30
C THR A 149 -3.35 5.50 27.09
N PRO A 150 -2.15 5.89 26.66
CA PRO A 150 -1.41 7.00 27.27
C PRO A 150 -2.24 8.28 27.23
N LEU A 151 -2.25 9.02 28.34
CA LEU A 151 -3.14 10.19 28.48
C LEU A 151 -2.84 11.30 27.49
N ASP A 152 -1.58 11.50 27.13
CA ASP A 152 -1.14 12.45 26.10
C ASP A 152 -1.67 12.07 24.71
N PHE A 153 -1.65 10.78 24.36
CA PHE A 153 -2.21 10.29 23.10
C PHE A 153 -3.73 10.45 23.08
N LEU A 154 -4.39 10.11 24.19
CA LEU A 154 -5.83 10.27 24.33
C LEU A 154 -6.25 11.74 24.21
N GLU A 155 -5.50 12.67 24.81
CA GLU A 155 -5.78 14.10 24.70
C GLU A 155 -5.66 14.56 23.24
N GLU A 156 -4.59 14.17 22.52
CA GLU A 156 -4.39 14.52 21.12
C GLU A 156 -5.48 13.94 20.22
N LEU A 157 -5.90 12.68 20.46
CA LEU A 157 -7.02 12.05 19.76
C LEU A 157 -8.32 12.83 19.95
N LEU A 158 -8.70 13.09 21.21
CA LEU A 158 -9.94 13.82 21.56
C LEU A 158 -9.95 15.21 20.93
N ASP A 159 -8.82 15.91 20.98
CA ASP A 159 -8.67 17.23 20.34
C ASP A 159 -8.83 17.14 18.83
N SER A 160 -8.30 16.11 18.19
CA SER A 160 -8.39 15.92 16.74
C SER A 160 -9.83 15.71 16.28
N VAL A 161 -10.64 14.99 17.07
CA VAL A 161 -12.07 14.75 16.78
C VAL A 161 -12.90 15.99 17.05
N VAL A 162 -12.70 16.66 18.18
CA VAL A 162 -13.45 17.89 18.52
C VAL A 162 -13.15 19.02 17.53
N ASN A 163 -11.97 19.02 16.91
CA ASN A 163 -11.56 20.01 15.90
C ASN A 163 -11.99 19.68 14.48
N GLN A 164 -12.79 18.64 14.25
CA GLN A 164 -13.32 18.36 12.91
C GLN A 164 -14.15 19.52 12.38
N THR A 165 -13.91 19.91 11.13
CA THR A 165 -14.67 20.98 10.46
C THR A 165 -16.11 20.56 10.14
N TYR A 166 -16.34 19.26 9.89
CA TYR A 166 -17.69 18.70 9.81
C TYR A 166 -18.33 18.57 11.20
N ARG A 167 -19.60 19.00 11.37
CA ARG A 167 -20.23 19.13 12.69
C ARG A 167 -21.10 17.95 13.08
N ASN A 168 -21.63 17.20 12.12
CA ASN A 168 -22.61 16.13 12.36
C ASN A 168 -21.92 14.79 12.66
N TRP A 169 -21.24 14.71 13.78
CA TRP A 169 -20.57 13.49 14.26
C TRP A 169 -20.90 13.20 15.73
N GLU A 170 -20.62 11.98 16.14
CA GLU A 170 -20.49 11.57 17.53
C GLU A 170 -19.23 10.73 17.70
N LEU A 171 -18.68 10.74 18.92
CA LEU A 171 -17.53 9.93 19.31
C LEU A 171 -17.97 8.88 20.34
N CYS A 172 -17.77 7.61 20.04
CA CYS A 172 -18.09 6.46 20.88
C CYS A 172 -16.81 5.85 21.45
N CYS A 173 -16.41 6.25 22.64
CA CYS A 173 -15.26 5.71 23.34
C CYS A 173 -15.65 4.49 24.20
N VAL A 174 -15.04 3.35 23.96
CA VAL A 174 -15.22 2.12 24.74
C VAL A 174 -13.92 1.75 25.43
N ASP A 175 -13.90 1.80 26.76
CA ASP A 175 -12.71 1.58 27.56
C ASP A 175 -12.71 0.20 28.23
N ALA A 176 -11.82 -0.67 27.75
CA ALA A 176 -11.57 -2.00 28.29
C ALA A 176 -10.27 -2.07 29.15
N GLY A 177 -9.56 -0.95 29.29
CA GLY A 177 -8.30 -0.86 30.02
C GLY A 177 -8.47 -0.73 31.53
N THR A 178 -7.35 -0.77 32.23
CA THR A 178 -7.28 -0.58 33.69
C THR A 178 -6.44 0.65 34.08
N ALA A 179 -5.86 1.34 33.10
CA ALA A 179 -5.04 2.53 33.34
C ALA A 179 -5.88 3.65 33.98
N PRO A 180 -5.40 4.28 35.05
CA PRO A 180 -6.11 5.38 35.69
C PRO A 180 -6.13 6.63 34.78
N GLY A 181 -7.15 7.47 34.94
CA GLY A 181 -7.24 8.76 34.25
C GLY A 181 -7.90 8.70 32.87
N VAL A 182 -7.91 7.54 32.19
CA VAL A 182 -8.49 7.40 30.84
C VAL A 182 -9.99 7.70 30.85
N GLY A 183 -10.74 7.03 31.73
CA GLY A 183 -12.18 7.23 31.85
C GLY A 183 -12.54 8.64 32.31
N GLU A 184 -11.81 9.17 33.29
CA GLU A 184 -11.99 10.52 33.83
C GLU A 184 -11.81 11.59 32.74
N MET A 185 -10.77 11.46 31.91
CA MET A 185 -10.49 12.40 30.81
C MET A 185 -11.62 12.41 29.78
N VAL A 186 -12.07 11.24 29.33
CA VAL A 186 -13.18 11.16 28.36
C VAL A 186 -14.49 11.70 28.96
N GLN A 187 -14.79 11.39 30.21
CA GLN A 187 -15.99 11.88 30.89
C GLN A 187 -15.97 13.40 31.08
N GLN A 188 -14.82 14.00 31.40
CA GLN A 188 -14.66 15.46 31.48
C GLN A 188 -14.94 16.11 30.12
N ARG A 189 -14.46 15.53 29.03
CA ARG A 189 -14.76 16.04 27.68
C ARG A 189 -16.25 15.85 27.32
N ALA A 190 -16.83 14.72 27.66
CA ALA A 190 -18.25 14.41 27.45
C ALA A 190 -19.20 15.37 28.25
N ALA A 191 -18.79 15.83 29.42
CA ALA A 191 -19.54 16.81 30.19
C ALA A 191 -19.66 18.19 29.49
N VAL A 192 -18.70 18.50 28.61
CA VAL A 192 -18.66 19.78 27.86
C VAL A 192 -19.22 19.61 26.44
N ASP A 193 -19.00 18.47 25.80
CA ASP A 193 -19.48 18.16 24.46
C ASP A 193 -20.33 16.88 24.46
N PRO A 194 -21.68 16.98 24.35
CA PRO A 194 -22.59 15.84 24.43
C PRO A 194 -22.47 14.88 23.24
N ARG A 195 -21.70 15.22 22.21
CA ARG A 195 -21.40 14.31 21.10
C ARG A 195 -20.39 13.24 21.48
N ILE A 196 -19.64 13.41 22.59
CA ILE A 196 -18.69 12.44 23.12
C ILE A 196 -19.44 11.52 24.07
N ARG A 197 -19.36 10.23 23.84
CA ARG A 197 -20.00 9.19 24.61
C ARG A 197 -18.96 8.19 25.13
N TYR A 198 -19.11 7.78 26.38
CA TYR A 198 -18.16 6.89 27.05
C TYR A 198 -18.86 5.67 27.65
N ARG A 199 -18.25 4.51 27.47
CA ARG A 199 -18.67 3.25 28.09
C ARG A 199 -17.45 2.51 28.63
N LYS A 200 -17.46 2.23 29.96
CA LYS A 200 -16.49 1.33 30.58
C LYS A 200 -16.95 -0.11 30.41
N LEU A 201 -16.03 -1.00 30.01
CA LEU A 201 -16.26 -2.44 29.98
C LEU A 201 -15.74 -3.09 31.26
N GLU A 202 -16.42 -4.15 31.68
CA GLU A 202 -16.00 -4.95 32.85
C GLU A 202 -14.75 -5.79 32.55
N LYS A 203 -14.56 -6.20 31.31
CA LYS A 203 -13.43 -6.99 30.84
C LYS A 203 -13.01 -6.56 29.44
N ASN A 204 -11.75 -6.81 29.10
CA ASN A 204 -11.26 -6.69 27.74
C ASN A 204 -11.77 -7.85 26.88
N GLU A 205 -12.50 -7.53 25.82
CA GLU A 205 -13.04 -8.48 24.83
C GLU A 205 -12.19 -8.54 23.55
N LEU A 206 -10.90 -8.18 23.62
CA LEU A 206 -9.98 -7.99 22.51
C LEU A 206 -10.44 -6.85 21.57
N ILE A 207 -9.67 -6.60 20.51
CA ILE A 207 -9.96 -5.47 19.61
C ILE A 207 -11.35 -5.61 18.99
N PRO A 208 -11.73 -6.76 18.36
CA PRO A 208 -13.05 -6.87 17.72
C PRO A 208 -14.21 -6.71 18.69
N GLY A 209 -14.12 -7.33 19.88
CA GLY A 209 -15.18 -7.24 20.88
C GLY A 209 -15.37 -5.81 21.39
N ASN A 210 -14.26 -5.12 21.70
CA ASN A 210 -14.29 -3.73 22.16
C ASN A 210 -14.83 -2.79 21.07
N THR A 211 -14.37 -2.94 19.83
CA THR A 211 -14.86 -2.19 18.66
C THR A 211 -16.37 -2.39 18.48
N ASN A 212 -16.84 -3.64 18.56
CA ASN A 212 -18.27 -3.96 18.42
C ASN A 212 -19.12 -3.31 19.52
N LYS A 213 -18.60 -3.20 20.76
CA LYS A 213 -19.28 -2.45 21.83
C LYS A 213 -19.37 -0.96 21.51
N GLY A 214 -18.42 -0.39 20.80
CA GLY A 214 -18.49 0.97 20.28
C GLY A 214 -19.52 1.10 19.15
N ILE A 215 -19.57 0.14 18.24
CA ILE A 215 -20.57 0.10 17.15
C ILE A 215 -22.01 -0.05 17.72
N GLU A 216 -22.19 -0.82 18.81
CA GLU A 216 -23.47 -0.89 19.53
C GLU A 216 -23.91 0.47 20.11
N MET A 217 -22.96 1.31 20.54
CA MET A 217 -23.26 2.66 21.03
C MET A 217 -23.57 3.64 19.90
N ALA A 218 -23.04 3.41 18.72
CA ALA A 218 -23.12 4.32 17.59
C ALA A 218 -24.57 4.49 17.10
N THR A 219 -24.97 5.73 16.81
CA THR A 219 -26.33 6.08 16.32
C THR A 219 -26.30 6.74 14.94
N GLY A 220 -25.11 6.99 14.39
CA GLY A 220 -24.94 7.59 13.07
C GLY A 220 -25.23 6.60 11.94
N ASP A 221 -25.47 7.16 10.77
CA ASP A 221 -25.70 6.41 9.53
C ASP A 221 -24.42 5.78 9.00
N PHE A 222 -23.26 6.38 9.32
CA PHE A 222 -21.94 5.92 8.96
C PHE A 222 -21.09 5.70 10.22
N ILE A 223 -20.20 4.71 10.12
CA ILE A 223 -19.24 4.34 11.15
C ILE A 223 -17.83 4.63 10.62
N ALA A 224 -17.01 5.30 11.41
CA ALA A 224 -15.59 5.50 11.19
C ALA A 224 -14.81 4.76 12.29
N LEU A 225 -13.83 3.97 11.91
CA LEU A 225 -12.92 3.31 12.86
C LEU A 225 -11.70 4.20 13.09
N LEU A 226 -11.35 4.41 14.36
CA LEU A 226 -10.20 5.22 14.76
C LEU A 226 -9.47 4.53 15.92
N ASP A 227 -8.19 4.30 15.76
CA ASP A 227 -7.33 3.72 16.78
C ASP A 227 -7.03 4.74 17.90
N HIS A 228 -6.84 4.23 19.12
CA HIS A 228 -6.80 5.05 20.33
C HIS A 228 -5.52 5.89 20.52
N ASP A 229 -4.51 5.70 19.68
CA ASP A 229 -3.22 6.39 19.69
C ASP A 229 -3.00 7.28 18.45
N ASP A 230 -4.00 7.36 17.56
CA ASP A 230 -3.93 8.06 16.29
C ASP A 230 -4.66 9.41 16.28
N ILE A 231 -4.49 10.15 15.20
CA ILE A 231 -4.97 11.52 15.07
C ILE A 231 -5.68 11.70 13.72
N LEU A 232 -6.85 12.36 13.72
CA LEU A 232 -7.54 12.74 12.50
C LEU A 232 -7.11 14.13 12.02
N HIS A 233 -6.98 14.28 10.70
CA HIS A 233 -6.86 15.59 10.07
C HIS A 233 -8.16 16.39 10.28
N PRO A 234 -8.11 17.71 10.53
CA PRO A 234 -9.32 18.51 10.79
C PRO A 234 -10.41 18.45 9.72
N CYS A 235 -10.02 18.16 8.47
CA CYS A 235 -10.94 18.06 7.34
C CYS A 235 -11.43 16.62 7.07
N ALA A 236 -11.01 15.62 7.83
CA ALA A 236 -11.25 14.21 7.50
C ALA A 236 -12.75 13.90 7.32
N LEU A 237 -13.55 14.26 8.30
CA LEU A 237 -14.99 13.99 8.25
C LEU A 237 -15.72 14.87 7.22
N TRP A 238 -15.21 16.08 6.92
CA TRP A 238 -15.81 16.93 5.90
C TRP A 238 -15.66 16.33 4.50
N TYR A 239 -14.46 15.87 4.13
CA TYR A 239 -14.23 15.20 2.85
C TYR A 239 -15.04 13.90 2.75
N ALA A 240 -15.10 13.12 3.83
CA ALA A 240 -15.91 11.90 3.87
C ALA A 240 -17.40 12.20 3.68
N ALA A 241 -17.97 13.17 4.42
CA ALA A 241 -19.36 13.57 4.30
C ALA A 241 -19.68 14.10 2.90
N LYS A 242 -18.75 14.85 2.29
CA LYS A 242 -18.88 15.34 0.91
C LYS A 242 -18.91 14.19 -0.09
N ALA A 243 -17.97 13.24 0.02
CA ALA A 243 -17.94 12.06 -0.86
C ALA A 243 -19.23 11.23 -0.75
N ILE A 244 -19.76 11.07 0.46
CA ILE A 244 -21.03 10.38 0.71
C ILE A 244 -22.20 11.14 0.06
N ALA A 245 -22.29 12.46 0.29
CA ALA A 245 -23.40 13.27 -0.19
C ALA A 245 -23.41 13.45 -1.72
N GLU A 246 -22.25 13.72 -2.32
CA GLU A 246 -22.15 14.06 -3.74
C GLU A 246 -22.00 12.83 -4.64
N GLN A 247 -21.33 11.77 -4.17
CA GLN A 247 -21.05 10.58 -4.98
C GLN A 247 -21.87 9.35 -4.60
N GLY A 248 -22.65 9.43 -3.50
CA GLY A 248 -23.48 8.32 -3.01
C GLY A 248 -22.64 7.16 -2.47
N ALA A 249 -21.45 7.45 -1.93
CA ALA A 249 -20.56 6.44 -1.37
C ALA A 249 -21.21 5.73 -0.18
N ASP A 250 -21.08 4.42 -0.11
CA ASP A 250 -21.44 3.61 1.07
C ASP A 250 -20.20 3.02 1.77
N PHE A 251 -19.03 3.10 1.11
CA PHE A 251 -17.71 2.84 1.66
C PHE A 251 -16.74 3.94 1.21
N VAL A 252 -15.98 4.51 2.14
CA VAL A 252 -15.00 5.58 1.89
C VAL A 252 -13.68 5.22 2.57
N TYR A 253 -12.57 5.47 1.92
CA TYR A 253 -11.24 5.41 2.54
C TYR A 253 -10.35 6.56 2.07
N THR A 254 -9.31 6.85 2.85
CA THR A 254 -8.40 7.97 2.60
C THR A 254 -6.94 7.52 2.55
N ASP A 255 -6.07 8.40 2.07
CA ASP A 255 -4.64 8.25 2.31
C ASP A 255 -4.31 8.48 3.79
N GLU A 256 -3.11 8.05 4.21
CA GLU A 256 -2.62 8.20 5.57
C GLU A 256 -1.17 8.67 5.62
N ALA A 257 -0.77 9.18 6.78
CA ALA A 257 0.61 9.58 7.05
C ALA A 257 1.07 8.97 8.36
N THR A 258 2.20 8.28 8.36
CA THR A 258 2.84 7.78 9.57
C THR A 258 3.71 8.89 10.19
N PHE A 259 3.60 9.09 11.51
CA PHE A 259 4.38 10.09 12.23
C PHE A 259 5.04 9.53 13.50
N GLU A 260 6.11 10.16 13.94
CA GLU A 260 6.83 9.82 15.18
C GLU A 260 6.78 10.98 16.18
N GLY A 261 6.38 10.67 17.41
CA GLY A 261 6.28 11.65 18.50
C GLY A 261 5.18 12.69 18.25
N LYS A 262 5.45 13.72 17.44
CA LYS A 262 4.49 14.78 17.12
C LYS A 262 4.01 14.68 15.68
N VAL A 263 2.75 15.04 15.44
CA VAL A 263 2.10 14.99 14.11
C VAL A 263 2.85 15.80 13.02
N GLU A 264 3.64 16.80 13.41
CA GLU A 264 4.47 17.54 12.48
C GLU A 264 5.68 16.74 11.95
N ASN A 265 6.05 15.65 12.62
CA ASN A 265 7.15 14.77 12.23
C ASN A 265 6.63 13.56 11.45
N VAL A 266 6.07 13.82 10.27
CA VAL A 266 5.66 12.75 9.34
C VAL A 266 6.91 12.07 8.76
N VAL A 267 6.99 10.76 8.89
CA VAL A 267 8.10 9.92 8.41
C VAL A 267 7.77 9.20 7.11
N LEU A 268 6.48 8.89 6.87
CA LEU A 268 6.02 8.19 5.69
C LEU A 268 4.62 8.69 5.28
N TYR A 269 4.41 8.84 3.97
CA TYR A 269 3.08 8.97 3.38
C TYR A 269 2.69 7.69 2.68
N HIS A 270 1.51 7.19 2.95
CA HIS A 270 0.93 6.06 2.28
C HIS A 270 -0.19 6.55 1.35
N PHE A 271 0.19 6.81 0.10
CA PHE A 271 -0.74 7.16 -0.98
C PHE A 271 -1.34 5.88 -1.54
N LYS A 272 -2.65 5.82 -1.56
CA LYS A 272 -3.41 4.64 -1.95
C LYS A 272 -3.97 4.81 -3.36
N PRO A 273 -4.11 3.73 -4.14
CA PRO A 273 -4.82 3.79 -5.40
C PRO A 273 -6.34 3.89 -5.17
N ASP A 274 -7.09 4.24 -6.20
CA ASP A 274 -8.51 3.96 -6.25
C ASP A 274 -8.77 2.47 -6.02
N PHE A 275 -10.02 2.11 -5.68
CA PHE A 275 -10.31 0.75 -5.24
C PHE A 275 -9.86 -0.31 -6.25
N MET A 276 -8.93 -1.15 -5.81
CA MET A 276 -8.35 -2.27 -6.55
C MET A 276 -8.53 -3.56 -5.74
N LEU A 277 -9.45 -4.41 -6.19
CA LEU A 277 -9.78 -5.66 -5.50
C LEU A 277 -8.55 -6.58 -5.36
N ASP A 278 -7.72 -6.69 -6.40
CA ASP A 278 -6.53 -7.56 -6.35
C ASP A 278 -5.46 -7.03 -5.41
N ASN A 279 -5.35 -5.71 -5.28
CA ASN A 279 -4.48 -5.11 -4.26
C ASN A 279 -5.02 -5.41 -2.85
N LEU A 280 -6.34 -5.28 -2.62
CA LEU A 280 -6.95 -5.64 -1.34
C LEU A 280 -6.79 -7.13 -1.02
N ARG A 281 -6.80 -8.00 -2.01
CA ARG A 281 -6.51 -9.43 -1.87
C ARG A 281 -5.05 -9.75 -1.57
N SER A 282 -4.17 -8.78 -1.78
CA SER A 282 -2.73 -8.94 -1.50
C SER A 282 -2.32 -8.31 -0.18
N ASN A 283 -3.00 -7.26 0.29
CA ASN A 283 -2.71 -6.61 1.56
C ASN A 283 -3.88 -5.70 1.99
N ASN A 284 -3.94 -5.38 3.28
CA ASN A 284 -4.93 -4.45 3.83
C ASN A 284 -4.55 -2.98 3.58
N TYR A 285 -4.47 -2.55 2.32
CA TYR A 285 -4.03 -1.19 1.98
C TYR A 285 -5.06 -0.09 2.31
N ILE A 286 -6.32 -0.46 2.53
CA ILE A 286 -7.43 0.48 2.77
C ILE A 286 -7.35 1.15 4.14
N CYS A 287 -6.92 0.43 5.17
CA CYS A 287 -6.76 0.90 6.55
C CYS A 287 -5.57 1.87 6.63
N HIS A 288 -5.69 3.09 7.16
CA HIS A 288 -6.74 3.93 7.69
C HIS A 288 -6.95 5.18 6.81
N LEU A 289 -7.88 6.06 6.92
CA LEU A 289 -9.15 6.07 7.60
C LEU A 289 -10.21 5.38 6.74
N THR A 290 -11.08 4.61 7.36
CA THR A 290 -12.23 3.99 6.68
C THR A 290 -13.54 4.44 7.31
N LEU A 291 -14.53 4.70 6.42
CA LEU A 291 -15.91 4.93 6.82
C LEU A 291 -16.84 4.04 5.98
N PHE A 292 -17.82 3.47 6.61
CA PHE A 292 -18.83 2.65 5.93
C PHE A 292 -20.22 2.87 6.49
N SER A 293 -21.24 2.73 5.64
CA SER A 293 -22.62 2.89 6.09
C SER A 293 -23.03 1.71 6.98
N ARG A 294 -23.81 1.97 8.01
CA ARG A 294 -24.40 0.94 8.87
C ARG A 294 -25.17 -0.10 8.04
N ARG A 295 -25.93 0.37 7.05
CA ARG A 295 -26.67 -0.50 6.14
C ARG A 295 -25.76 -1.45 5.36
N LEU A 296 -24.59 -0.97 4.92
CA LEU A 296 -23.61 -1.80 4.25
C LEU A 296 -23.05 -2.86 5.21
N MET A 297 -22.70 -2.47 6.43
CA MET A 297 -22.21 -3.39 7.46
C MET A 297 -23.23 -4.50 7.76
N ASP A 298 -24.50 -4.13 7.94
CA ASP A 298 -25.56 -5.11 8.20
C ASP A 298 -25.76 -6.08 7.02
N ALA A 299 -25.73 -5.55 5.78
CA ALA A 299 -25.81 -6.36 4.57
C ALA A 299 -24.61 -7.29 4.38
N ALA A 300 -23.42 -6.89 4.85
CA ALA A 300 -22.19 -7.68 4.83
C ALA A 300 -22.11 -8.72 5.97
N GLY A 301 -23.17 -8.90 6.76
CA GLY A 301 -23.22 -9.90 7.83
C GLY A 301 -22.71 -9.41 9.19
N GLY A 302 -22.79 -8.10 9.44
CA GLY A 302 -22.52 -7.47 10.73
C GLY A 302 -21.08 -6.98 10.94
N PRO A 303 -20.75 -6.57 12.18
CA PRO A 303 -19.49 -5.92 12.51
C PRO A 303 -18.30 -6.89 12.54
N GLU A 304 -17.22 -6.54 13.23
CA GLU A 304 -15.99 -7.34 13.32
C GLU A 304 -16.22 -8.71 13.96
N ARG A 305 -15.51 -9.72 13.49
CA ARG A 305 -15.62 -11.11 13.96
C ARG A 305 -14.42 -11.51 14.81
N MET A 306 -14.71 -12.13 15.94
CA MET A 306 -13.70 -12.49 16.95
C MET A 306 -12.64 -13.48 16.45
N GLU A 307 -13.02 -14.37 15.56
CA GLU A 307 -12.12 -15.38 14.98
C GLU A 307 -10.98 -14.79 14.13
N TYR A 308 -11.11 -13.52 13.73
CA TYR A 308 -10.08 -12.81 12.94
C TYR A 308 -9.33 -11.75 13.75
N ASN A 309 -9.31 -11.88 15.08
CA ASN A 309 -8.59 -10.93 15.95
C ASN A 309 -7.13 -10.76 15.48
N GLY A 310 -6.72 -9.52 15.28
CA GLY A 310 -5.42 -9.12 14.70
C GLY A 310 -5.45 -8.83 13.20
N SER A 311 -6.52 -9.23 12.48
CA SER A 311 -6.85 -8.86 11.10
C SER A 311 -8.36 -8.70 10.92
N GLN A 312 -9.05 -8.31 12.00
CA GLN A 312 -10.50 -8.16 12.06
C GLN A 312 -11.03 -7.07 11.14
N ASP A 313 -10.31 -5.97 11.03
CA ASP A 313 -10.55 -4.86 10.11
C ASP A 313 -10.41 -5.29 8.65
N TYR A 314 -9.37 -6.06 8.34
CA TYR A 314 -9.15 -6.62 7.02
C TYR A 314 -10.30 -7.55 6.59
N GLU A 315 -10.71 -8.47 7.47
CA GLU A 315 -11.85 -9.34 7.21
C GLU A 315 -13.14 -8.54 7.00
N LEU A 316 -13.37 -7.53 7.84
CA LEU A 316 -14.52 -6.64 7.71
C LEU A 316 -14.49 -5.90 6.36
N PHE A 317 -13.35 -5.34 5.96
CA PHE A 317 -13.23 -4.60 4.68
C PHE A 317 -13.42 -5.52 3.47
N LEU A 318 -12.92 -6.75 3.50
CA LEU A 318 -13.20 -7.75 2.47
C LEU A 318 -14.72 -7.98 2.34
N ARG A 319 -15.45 -8.21 3.44
CA ARG A 319 -16.91 -8.38 3.42
C ARG A 319 -17.65 -7.12 2.93
N LEU A 320 -17.26 -5.97 3.41
CA LEU A 320 -17.89 -4.70 3.01
C LEU A 320 -17.71 -4.45 1.51
N THR A 321 -16.51 -4.68 0.98
CA THR A 321 -16.23 -4.47 -0.44
C THR A 321 -16.90 -5.48 -1.37
N GLU A 322 -17.25 -6.68 -0.87
CA GLU A 322 -18.06 -7.67 -1.60
C GLU A 322 -19.48 -7.16 -1.92
N THR A 323 -20.02 -6.29 -1.08
CA THR A 323 -21.44 -5.85 -1.14
C THR A 323 -21.62 -4.35 -1.33
N ALA A 324 -20.54 -3.57 -1.25
CA ALA A 324 -20.56 -2.12 -1.45
C ALA A 324 -21.06 -1.75 -2.85
N ARG A 325 -21.95 -0.76 -2.92
CA ARG A 325 -22.45 -0.22 -4.19
C ARG A 325 -21.54 0.85 -4.77
N LYS A 326 -20.92 1.64 -3.90
CA LYS A 326 -20.03 2.72 -4.29
C LYS A 326 -18.92 2.88 -3.27
N ILE A 327 -17.72 2.46 -3.66
CA ILE A 327 -16.47 2.69 -2.92
C ILE A 327 -15.84 3.96 -3.46
N VAL A 328 -15.44 4.86 -2.56
CA VAL A 328 -14.77 6.13 -2.93
C VAL A 328 -13.46 6.25 -2.18
N HIS A 329 -12.38 6.44 -2.90
CA HIS A 329 -11.09 6.87 -2.38
C HIS A 329 -11.02 8.40 -2.33
N ILE A 330 -10.56 8.94 -1.22
CA ILE A 330 -10.24 10.36 -1.07
C ILE A 330 -8.71 10.49 -1.07
N PRO A 331 -8.09 11.01 -2.14
CA PRO A 331 -6.64 11.05 -2.31
C PRO A 331 -6.01 12.19 -1.48
N HIS A 332 -6.25 12.16 -0.19
CA HIS A 332 -5.71 13.09 0.79
C HIS A 332 -5.31 12.32 2.05
N ALA A 333 -4.12 12.64 2.62
CA ALA A 333 -3.68 12.08 3.90
C ALA A 333 -4.50 12.72 5.04
N LEU A 334 -5.61 12.08 5.39
CA LEU A 334 -6.57 12.56 6.38
C LEU A 334 -6.52 11.79 7.71
N TYR A 335 -5.62 10.84 7.82
CA TYR A 335 -5.34 10.05 9.01
C TYR A 335 -3.85 10.08 9.32
N TYR A 336 -3.52 10.30 10.58
CA TYR A 336 -2.15 10.29 11.07
C TYR A 336 -1.95 9.08 11.97
N TRP A 337 -1.22 8.11 11.47
CA TRP A 337 -0.87 6.87 12.14
C TRP A 337 0.39 7.06 12.98
N ARG A 338 0.26 6.85 14.28
CA ARG A 338 1.38 7.01 15.22
C ARG A 338 2.29 5.78 15.21
N SER A 339 3.56 5.98 14.87
CA SER A 339 4.60 4.98 15.06
C SER A 339 5.10 5.05 16.51
N SER A 340 4.85 3.99 17.28
CA SER A 340 5.35 3.84 18.63
C SER A 340 6.03 2.48 18.83
N PRO A 341 7.02 2.34 19.75
CA PRO A 341 7.61 1.04 20.07
C PRO A 341 6.53 0.06 20.53
N GLY A 342 6.38 -1.07 19.83
CA GLY A 342 5.36 -2.09 20.11
C GLY A 342 4.03 -1.92 19.37
N SER A 343 3.87 -0.87 18.55
CA SER A 343 2.73 -0.77 17.63
C SER A 343 2.86 -1.79 16.48
N THR A 344 1.73 -2.13 15.85
CA THR A 344 1.74 -3.02 14.67
C THR A 344 2.51 -2.40 13.50
N ALA A 345 2.62 -1.06 13.48
CA ALA A 345 3.44 -0.31 12.53
C ALA A 345 4.94 -0.60 12.66
N SER A 346 5.43 -0.99 13.84
CA SER A 346 6.85 -1.18 14.09
C SER A 346 7.33 -2.62 13.86
N ASP A 347 6.50 -3.65 14.08
CA ASP A 347 6.86 -5.06 13.85
C ASP A 347 5.63 -5.98 13.76
N ILE A 348 5.14 -6.20 12.54
CA ILE A 348 4.09 -7.19 12.26
C ILE A 348 4.63 -8.61 12.41
N SER A 349 5.93 -8.85 12.19
CA SER A 349 6.51 -10.19 12.24
C SER A 349 6.48 -10.84 13.62
N ALA A 350 6.43 -10.02 14.69
CA ALA A 350 6.31 -10.50 16.07
C ALA A 350 4.89 -11.04 16.41
N LYS A 351 3.88 -10.78 15.54
CA LYS A 351 2.47 -11.15 15.78
C LYS A 351 2.00 -12.16 14.73
N THR A 352 2.54 -13.38 14.74
CA THR A 352 2.19 -14.44 13.78
C THR A 352 0.69 -14.70 13.68
N TYR A 353 -0.05 -14.58 14.79
CA TYR A 353 -1.51 -14.75 14.80
C TYR A 353 -2.26 -13.77 13.89
N CYS A 354 -1.73 -12.55 13.66
CA CYS A 354 -2.31 -11.58 12.72
C CYS A 354 -2.20 -12.09 11.28
N ILE A 355 -1.05 -12.72 10.95
CA ILE A 355 -0.80 -13.30 9.62
C ILE A 355 -1.77 -14.44 9.36
N ASP A 356 -1.92 -15.37 10.33
CA ASP A 356 -2.84 -16.50 10.22
C ASP A 356 -4.30 -16.04 10.09
N ALA A 357 -4.70 -15.02 10.85
CA ALA A 357 -6.01 -14.39 10.75
C ALA A 357 -6.25 -13.74 9.37
N GLY A 358 -5.23 -13.08 8.80
CA GLY A 358 -5.29 -12.49 7.46
C GLY A 358 -5.45 -13.56 6.36
N ILE A 359 -4.70 -14.66 6.45
CA ILE A 359 -4.87 -15.80 5.53
C ILE A 359 -6.27 -16.40 5.65
N ALA A 360 -6.77 -16.59 6.87
CA ALA A 360 -8.11 -17.10 7.11
C ALA A 360 -9.20 -16.15 6.56
N ALA A 361 -9.02 -14.83 6.71
CA ALA A 361 -9.91 -13.81 6.17
C ALA A 361 -10.00 -13.88 4.63
N LEU A 362 -8.84 -14.02 3.97
CA LEU A 362 -8.77 -14.17 2.51
C LEU A 362 -9.42 -15.48 2.03
N LYS A 363 -9.12 -16.61 2.67
CA LYS A 363 -9.76 -17.91 2.32
C LYS A 363 -11.29 -17.83 2.49
N ALA A 364 -11.78 -17.19 3.54
CA ALA A 364 -13.20 -16.96 3.76
C ALA A 364 -13.81 -16.01 2.71
N HIS A 365 -13.09 -14.95 2.30
CA HIS A 365 -13.48 -14.06 1.22
C HIS A 365 -13.64 -14.82 -0.11
N TYR A 366 -12.65 -15.63 -0.50
CA TYR A 366 -12.74 -16.42 -1.73
C TYR A 366 -13.90 -17.41 -1.71
N ALA A 367 -14.13 -18.07 -0.58
CA ALA A 367 -15.28 -18.98 -0.42
C ALA A 367 -16.62 -18.24 -0.60
N ARG A 368 -16.77 -17.05 -0.02
CA ARG A 368 -17.99 -16.22 -0.17
C ARG A 368 -18.18 -15.74 -1.61
N CYS A 369 -17.09 -15.42 -2.31
CA CYS A 369 -17.12 -14.96 -3.70
C CYS A 369 -17.25 -16.12 -4.72
N GLY A 370 -17.19 -17.37 -4.28
CA GLY A 370 -17.19 -18.53 -5.17
C GLY A 370 -15.94 -18.62 -6.06
N VAL A 371 -14.79 -18.10 -5.57
CA VAL A 371 -13.51 -18.14 -6.28
C VAL A 371 -12.69 -19.31 -5.79
N ALA A 372 -12.32 -20.21 -6.70
CA ALA A 372 -11.48 -21.35 -6.39
C ALA A 372 -10.01 -20.89 -6.22
N VAL A 373 -9.39 -21.32 -5.13
CA VAL A 373 -7.98 -21.06 -4.83
C VAL A 373 -7.32 -22.32 -4.30
N ASP A 374 -6.11 -22.58 -4.75
CA ASP A 374 -5.30 -23.73 -4.31
C ASP A 374 -4.62 -23.42 -2.99
N ASP A 375 -4.11 -22.20 -2.83
CA ASP A 375 -3.52 -21.73 -1.57
C ASP A 375 -3.59 -20.19 -1.40
N VAL A 376 -3.44 -19.78 -0.15
CA VAL A 376 -3.19 -18.38 0.26
C VAL A 376 -2.05 -18.41 1.26
N SER A 377 -0.96 -17.75 0.94
CA SER A 377 0.27 -17.76 1.74
C SER A 377 0.83 -16.36 1.95
N LEU A 378 1.69 -16.22 2.97
CA LEU A 378 2.46 -14.98 3.17
C LEU A 378 3.61 -14.91 2.16
N ILE A 379 3.82 -13.75 1.56
CA ILE A 379 5.00 -13.52 0.73
C ILE A 379 6.24 -13.46 1.66
N PRO A 380 7.25 -14.32 1.45
CA PRO A 380 8.43 -14.36 2.31
C PRO A 380 9.12 -13.00 2.44
N GLY A 381 9.41 -12.59 3.67
CA GLY A 381 10.09 -11.33 3.98
C GLY A 381 9.22 -10.07 3.91
N THR A 382 7.93 -10.19 3.61
CA THR A 382 7.00 -9.06 3.52
C THR A 382 5.76 -9.29 4.40
N PRO A 383 5.85 -9.09 5.71
CA PRO A 383 4.72 -9.27 6.63
C PRO A 383 3.50 -8.44 6.21
N GLY A 384 2.31 -9.07 6.22
CA GLY A 384 1.06 -8.42 5.81
C GLY A 384 0.80 -8.42 4.30
N TYR A 385 1.71 -9.00 3.49
CA TYR A 385 1.48 -9.19 2.06
C TYR A 385 1.25 -10.67 1.74
N TYR A 386 0.17 -10.94 1.04
CA TYR A 386 -0.31 -12.29 0.75
C TYR A 386 -0.23 -12.61 -0.75
N LYS A 387 0.14 -13.83 -1.06
CA LYS A 387 0.04 -14.42 -2.39
C LYS A 387 -1.16 -15.35 -2.42
N THR A 388 -1.94 -15.29 -3.49
CA THR A 388 -3.02 -16.23 -3.76
C THR A 388 -2.69 -17.01 -4.99
N ASP A 389 -2.68 -18.34 -4.86
CA ASP A 389 -2.59 -19.26 -5.97
C ASP A 389 -4.03 -19.65 -6.38
N TYR A 390 -4.50 -19.02 -7.47
CA TYR A 390 -5.85 -19.31 -8.00
C TYR A 390 -5.84 -20.65 -8.74
N THR A 391 -6.83 -21.48 -8.49
CA THR A 391 -7.02 -22.72 -9.25
C THR A 391 -7.17 -22.39 -10.73
N ILE A 392 -6.41 -23.08 -11.59
CA ILE A 392 -6.54 -22.94 -13.04
C ILE A 392 -7.63 -23.89 -13.52
N ASP A 393 -8.84 -23.36 -13.68
CA ASP A 393 -10.00 -24.13 -14.16
C ASP A 393 -10.02 -24.26 -15.70
N HIS A 394 -9.35 -23.33 -16.40
CA HIS A 394 -9.29 -23.26 -17.86
C HIS A 394 -7.84 -23.25 -18.35
N PRO A 395 -7.14 -24.39 -18.35
CA PRO A 395 -5.77 -24.49 -18.80
C PRO A 395 -5.70 -24.45 -20.34
N GLY A 396 -6.03 -23.31 -20.93
CA GLY A 396 -5.95 -23.12 -22.39
C GLY A 396 -4.50 -23.03 -22.87
N ARG A 397 -4.28 -23.37 -24.17
CA ARG A 397 -2.96 -23.21 -24.78
C ARG A 397 -2.49 -21.76 -24.75
N VAL A 398 -1.19 -21.54 -24.48
CA VAL A 398 -0.53 -20.24 -24.53
C VAL A 398 0.28 -20.13 -25.81
N SER A 399 -0.01 -19.13 -26.66
CA SER A 399 0.81 -18.79 -27.82
C SER A 399 1.79 -17.65 -27.46
N ILE A 400 3.09 -17.97 -27.42
CA ILE A 400 4.16 -17.04 -27.11
C ILE A 400 4.64 -16.39 -28.40
N LEU A 401 4.37 -15.09 -28.59
CA LEU A 401 4.74 -14.32 -29.77
C LEU A 401 6.05 -13.60 -29.50
N ILE A 402 7.10 -13.90 -30.28
CA ILE A 402 8.45 -13.37 -30.12
C ILE A 402 8.89 -12.67 -31.41
N PRO A 403 8.71 -11.34 -31.53
CA PRO A 403 9.33 -10.56 -32.62
C PRO A 403 10.85 -10.63 -32.52
N THR A 404 11.52 -10.95 -33.62
CA THR A 404 12.97 -11.11 -33.65
C THR A 404 13.58 -10.61 -34.96
N CYS A 405 14.79 -10.05 -34.90
CA CYS A 405 15.57 -9.61 -36.03
C CYS A 405 17.04 -9.77 -35.70
N ASP A 406 17.69 -10.75 -36.34
CA ASP A 406 19.08 -11.13 -35.99
C ASP A 406 19.23 -11.40 -34.47
N HIS A 407 20.24 -10.88 -33.76
CA HIS A 407 20.43 -11.05 -32.29
C HIS A 407 20.26 -12.50 -31.80
N ILE A 408 20.96 -13.42 -32.48
CA ILE A 408 20.78 -14.87 -32.29
C ILE A 408 21.02 -15.32 -30.85
N ARG A 409 22.04 -14.76 -30.19
CA ARG A 409 22.39 -15.18 -28.81
C ARG A 409 21.26 -14.90 -27.82
N ASP A 410 20.67 -13.72 -27.93
CA ASP A 410 19.56 -13.34 -27.06
C ASP A 410 18.36 -14.25 -27.33
N LEU A 411 18.04 -14.48 -28.61
CA LEU A 411 16.96 -15.38 -29.01
C LEU A 411 17.19 -16.83 -28.54
N GLU A 412 18.41 -17.35 -28.65
CA GLU A 412 18.76 -18.70 -28.17
C GLU A 412 18.57 -18.80 -26.67
N THR A 413 19.08 -17.85 -25.88
CA THR A 413 18.89 -17.78 -24.43
C THR A 413 17.38 -17.75 -24.08
N CYS A 414 16.60 -16.90 -24.77
CA CYS A 414 15.18 -16.76 -24.54
C CYS A 414 14.44 -18.10 -24.80
N VAL A 415 14.59 -18.69 -25.99
CA VAL A 415 13.91 -19.92 -26.36
C VAL A 415 14.36 -21.11 -25.53
N GLU A 416 15.65 -21.26 -25.30
CA GLU A 416 16.20 -22.36 -24.49
C GLU A 416 15.71 -22.26 -23.04
N SER A 417 15.65 -21.06 -22.44
CA SER A 417 15.12 -20.87 -21.09
C SER A 417 13.63 -21.20 -20.98
N ILE A 418 12.84 -20.87 -22.01
CA ILE A 418 11.41 -21.25 -22.04
C ILE A 418 11.28 -22.77 -21.98
N TYR A 419 11.99 -23.53 -22.83
CA TYR A 419 11.89 -24.98 -22.83
C TYR A 419 12.51 -25.64 -21.59
N ALA A 420 13.57 -25.05 -21.03
CA ALA A 420 14.24 -25.60 -19.86
C ALA A 420 13.46 -25.44 -18.56
N HIS A 421 12.73 -24.34 -18.43
CA HIS A 421 12.13 -23.95 -17.15
C HIS A 421 10.60 -24.04 -17.11
N THR A 422 9.88 -23.92 -18.24
CA THR A 422 8.42 -23.86 -18.23
C THR A 422 7.80 -25.18 -17.81
N THR A 423 6.99 -25.14 -16.76
CA THR A 423 6.21 -26.29 -16.24
C THR A 423 4.82 -26.38 -16.86
N TYR A 424 4.29 -25.28 -17.41
CA TYR A 424 2.98 -25.26 -18.08
C TYR A 424 2.97 -26.19 -19.31
N PRO A 425 2.04 -27.15 -19.41
CA PRO A 425 2.17 -28.25 -20.36
C PRO A 425 1.82 -27.89 -21.80
N ASP A 426 0.95 -26.90 -22.04
CA ASP A 426 0.41 -26.62 -23.36
C ASP A 426 0.72 -25.19 -23.82
N PHE A 427 1.87 -25.03 -24.49
CA PHE A 427 2.26 -23.78 -25.12
C PHE A 427 2.84 -23.99 -26.52
N GLU A 428 2.84 -22.92 -27.31
CA GLU A 428 3.58 -22.85 -28.58
C GLU A 428 4.38 -21.55 -28.66
N ILE A 429 5.46 -21.57 -29.42
CA ILE A 429 6.30 -20.40 -29.69
C ILE A 429 6.14 -20.02 -31.15
N ILE A 430 5.85 -18.73 -31.40
CA ILE A 430 5.78 -18.16 -32.74
C ILE A 430 6.87 -17.08 -32.85
N LEU A 431 7.96 -17.44 -33.51
CA LEU A 431 9.02 -16.50 -33.84
C LEU A 431 8.58 -15.66 -35.04
N ILE A 432 8.49 -14.37 -34.84
CA ILE A 432 8.07 -13.41 -35.89
C ILE A 432 9.34 -12.78 -36.46
N GLU A 433 9.83 -13.35 -37.54
CA GLU A 433 11.01 -12.88 -38.24
C GLU A 433 10.76 -11.52 -38.88
N ASN A 434 11.61 -10.53 -38.57
CA ASN A 434 11.49 -9.14 -39.00
C ASN A 434 12.72 -8.66 -39.74
N ASN A 435 12.82 -9.03 -41.02
CA ASN A 435 13.86 -8.50 -41.93
C ASN A 435 15.31 -8.78 -41.51
N SER A 436 15.58 -9.94 -40.91
CA SER A 436 16.94 -10.42 -40.61
C SER A 436 17.81 -10.53 -41.85
N LYS A 437 19.10 -10.30 -41.69
CA LYS A 437 20.08 -10.32 -42.79
C LYS A 437 21.17 -11.36 -42.61
N ALA A 438 21.45 -11.77 -41.38
CA ALA A 438 22.52 -12.70 -41.12
C ALA A 438 22.10 -14.12 -41.51
N PRO A 439 22.90 -14.84 -42.37
CA PRO A 439 22.58 -16.21 -42.76
C PRO A 439 22.50 -17.19 -41.58
N GLU A 440 23.24 -16.94 -40.51
CA GLU A 440 23.20 -17.71 -39.28
C GLU A 440 21.84 -17.65 -38.59
N THR A 441 21.13 -16.55 -38.66
CA THR A 441 19.77 -16.40 -38.10
C THR A 441 18.83 -17.42 -38.70
N PHE A 442 18.83 -17.57 -40.03
CA PHE A 442 17.97 -18.52 -40.72
C PHE A 442 18.39 -19.99 -40.47
N ARG A 443 19.68 -20.23 -40.21
CA ARG A 443 20.17 -21.57 -39.78
C ARG A 443 19.66 -21.91 -38.38
N THR A 444 19.71 -20.94 -37.46
CA THR A 444 19.21 -21.10 -36.09
C THR A 444 17.71 -21.33 -36.10
N TYR A 445 16.91 -20.58 -36.84
CA TYR A 445 15.47 -20.84 -36.98
C TYR A 445 15.16 -22.27 -37.43
N LYS A 446 15.86 -22.76 -38.47
CA LYS A 446 15.71 -24.14 -38.96
C LYS A 446 16.09 -25.19 -37.92
N ARG A 447 17.12 -24.91 -37.13
CA ARG A 447 17.53 -25.79 -36.04
C ARG A 447 16.46 -25.87 -34.98
N MET A 448 16.00 -24.73 -34.48
CA MET A 448 14.95 -24.65 -33.44
C MET A 448 13.64 -25.32 -33.89
N GLN A 449 13.20 -25.11 -35.13
CA GLN A 449 12.01 -25.79 -35.68
C GLN A 449 12.21 -27.31 -35.77
N LYS A 450 13.42 -27.78 -36.04
CA LYS A 450 13.72 -29.22 -36.07
C LYS A 450 13.77 -29.83 -34.66
N GLU A 451 14.25 -29.08 -33.70
CA GLU A 451 14.32 -29.49 -32.28
C GLU A 451 12.92 -29.52 -31.64
N HIS A 452 12.03 -28.60 -32.04
CA HIS A 452 10.68 -28.43 -31.49
C HIS A 452 9.60 -28.37 -32.60
N PRO A 453 9.42 -29.48 -33.37
CA PRO A 453 8.58 -29.47 -34.56
C PRO A 453 7.09 -29.27 -34.28
N ASP A 454 6.62 -29.63 -33.08
CA ASP A 454 5.20 -29.63 -32.73
C ASP A 454 4.71 -28.29 -32.16
N ASN A 455 5.61 -27.48 -31.60
CA ASN A 455 5.21 -26.28 -30.87
C ASN A 455 6.11 -25.05 -31.10
N LEU A 456 7.01 -25.06 -32.12
CA LEU A 456 7.74 -23.86 -32.54
C LEU A 456 7.53 -23.60 -34.02
N LYS A 457 7.04 -22.40 -34.36
CA LYS A 457 6.84 -21.92 -35.72
C LYS A 457 7.67 -20.67 -35.98
N VAL A 458 8.14 -20.50 -37.20
CA VAL A 458 8.74 -19.25 -37.67
C VAL A 458 7.88 -18.68 -38.77
N VAL A 459 7.46 -17.41 -38.63
CA VAL A 459 6.64 -16.69 -39.59
C VAL A 459 7.37 -15.41 -40.01
N THR A 460 7.42 -15.13 -41.31
CA THR A 460 8.16 -13.98 -41.82
C THR A 460 7.20 -12.82 -42.10
N TRP A 461 7.47 -11.69 -41.46
CA TRP A 461 6.73 -10.45 -41.69
C TRP A 461 7.31 -9.69 -42.88
N GLU A 462 6.49 -9.42 -43.91
CA GLU A 462 6.91 -8.78 -45.15
C GLU A 462 6.92 -7.25 -45.06
N GLY A 463 6.53 -6.65 -43.93
CA GLY A 463 6.54 -5.20 -43.72
C GLY A 463 7.96 -4.65 -43.64
N LYS A 464 8.09 -3.33 -43.65
CA LYS A 464 9.39 -2.64 -43.59
C LYS A 464 9.60 -1.98 -42.21
N GLY A 465 10.84 -2.12 -41.69
CA GLY A 465 11.23 -1.48 -40.45
C GLY A 465 10.69 -2.20 -39.21
N PHE A 466 10.74 -1.52 -38.06
CA PHE A 466 10.27 -2.08 -36.78
C PHE A 466 8.94 -1.41 -36.39
N ASN A 467 7.92 -2.22 -36.19
CA ASN A 467 6.65 -1.81 -35.60
C ASN A 467 6.14 -2.95 -34.71
N TYR A 468 6.33 -2.82 -33.40
CA TYR A 468 6.03 -3.86 -32.43
C TYR A 468 4.56 -4.32 -32.50
N SER A 469 3.62 -3.37 -32.57
CA SER A 469 2.20 -3.69 -32.66
C SER A 469 1.84 -4.44 -33.95
N ALA A 470 2.38 -3.99 -35.10
CA ALA A 470 2.13 -4.65 -36.39
C ALA A 470 2.71 -6.06 -36.44
N LEU A 471 3.89 -6.28 -35.84
CA LEU A 471 4.54 -7.58 -35.75
C LEU A 471 3.69 -8.54 -34.91
N ASN A 472 3.26 -8.13 -33.72
CA ASN A 472 2.44 -8.98 -32.87
C ASN A 472 1.06 -9.25 -33.47
N ASN A 473 0.40 -8.25 -34.06
CA ASN A 473 -0.86 -8.46 -34.81
C ASN A 473 -0.72 -9.39 -36.03
N PHE A 474 0.49 -9.45 -36.61
CA PHE A 474 0.77 -10.41 -37.67
C PHE A 474 0.99 -11.82 -37.10
N GLY A 475 1.77 -11.95 -36.01
CA GLY A 475 2.04 -13.21 -35.34
C GLY A 475 0.78 -13.87 -34.77
N GLU A 476 -0.13 -13.06 -34.22
CA GLU A 476 -1.43 -13.52 -33.68
C GLU A 476 -2.23 -14.37 -34.71
N LYS A 477 -2.16 -14.06 -35.98
CA LYS A 477 -2.85 -14.83 -37.02
C LYS A 477 -2.41 -16.29 -37.16
N PHE A 478 -1.27 -16.63 -36.60
CA PHE A 478 -0.70 -17.98 -36.60
C PHE A 478 -0.84 -18.67 -35.24
N ALA A 479 -1.31 -17.93 -34.23
CA ALA A 479 -1.56 -18.43 -32.90
C ALA A 479 -2.76 -19.39 -32.89
N THR A 480 -2.64 -20.46 -32.10
CA THR A 480 -3.72 -21.41 -31.87
C THR A 480 -4.18 -21.44 -30.42
N GLY A 481 -3.44 -20.72 -29.55
CA GLY A 481 -3.73 -20.66 -28.12
C GLY A 481 -4.86 -19.68 -27.78
N GLU A 482 -5.53 -19.97 -26.71
CA GLU A 482 -6.53 -19.11 -26.09
C GLU A 482 -5.90 -17.86 -25.47
N TYR A 483 -4.69 -18.03 -24.92
CA TYR A 483 -3.90 -16.94 -24.32
C TYR A 483 -2.76 -16.52 -25.26
N LEU A 484 -2.61 -15.22 -25.43
CA LEU A 484 -1.51 -14.64 -26.20
C LEU A 484 -0.51 -14.02 -25.25
N LEU A 485 0.74 -14.43 -25.32
CA LEU A 485 1.84 -13.86 -24.55
C LEU A 485 2.80 -13.10 -25.50
N LEU A 486 2.92 -11.81 -25.31
CA LEU A 486 3.85 -10.98 -26.08
C LEU A 486 5.18 -10.94 -25.33
N LEU A 487 6.23 -11.50 -25.93
CA LEU A 487 7.54 -11.63 -25.29
C LEU A 487 8.64 -11.03 -26.16
N ASN A 488 9.53 -10.28 -25.56
CA ASN A 488 10.74 -9.83 -26.25
C ASN A 488 11.75 -10.99 -26.39
N ASN A 489 12.57 -10.94 -27.44
CA ASN A 489 13.57 -11.96 -27.70
C ASN A 489 14.83 -11.89 -26.82
N ASP A 490 14.96 -10.87 -25.96
CA ASP A 490 16.07 -10.61 -25.04
C ASP A 490 15.70 -10.88 -23.56
N THR A 491 14.74 -11.75 -23.34
CA THR A 491 14.28 -12.17 -22.01
C THR A 491 14.77 -13.58 -21.67
N GLU A 492 14.92 -13.86 -20.39
CA GLU A 492 15.25 -15.19 -19.86
C GLU A 492 14.24 -15.59 -18.79
N VAL A 493 13.70 -16.81 -18.87
CA VAL A 493 12.74 -17.33 -17.90
C VAL A 493 13.47 -17.75 -16.64
N ILE A 494 13.08 -17.19 -15.50
CA ILE A 494 13.67 -17.49 -14.19
C ILE A 494 12.78 -18.46 -13.41
N THR A 495 11.47 -18.17 -13.34
CA THR A 495 10.50 -18.91 -12.52
C THR A 495 9.85 -20.02 -13.32
N ALA A 496 9.94 -21.27 -12.88
CA ALA A 496 9.40 -22.41 -13.61
C ALA A 496 7.89 -22.34 -13.87
N ALA A 497 7.13 -21.90 -12.89
CA ALA A 497 5.66 -21.73 -12.98
C ALA A 497 5.21 -20.38 -13.53
N TRP A 498 6.03 -19.70 -14.33
CA TRP A 498 5.74 -18.33 -14.81
C TRP A 498 4.47 -18.23 -15.68
N LEU A 499 4.18 -19.25 -16.48
CA LEU A 499 2.95 -19.26 -17.27
C LEU A 499 1.72 -19.57 -16.40
N GLU A 500 1.84 -20.49 -15.45
CA GLU A 500 0.80 -20.76 -14.46
C GLU A 500 0.44 -19.48 -13.68
N GLU A 501 1.45 -18.75 -13.21
CA GLU A 501 1.30 -17.46 -12.51
C GLU A 501 0.55 -16.42 -13.36
N MET A 502 0.73 -16.42 -14.66
CA MET A 502 0.02 -15.50 -15.56
C MET A 502 -1.37 -16.01 -15.94
N VAL A 503 -1.52 -17.31 -16.24
CA VAL A 503 -2.78 -17.91 -16.66
C VAL A 503 -3.80 -17.90 -15.53
N MET A 504 -3.41 -18.15 -14.28
CA MET A 504 -4.33 -18.11 -13.14
C MET A 504 -5.05 -16.76 -12.97
N TYR A 505 -4.45 -15.66 -13.42
CA TYR A 505 -5.10 -14.36 -13.51
C TYR A 505 -5.83 -14.16 -14.84
N ALA A 506 -5.19 -14.50 -15.98
CA ALA A 506 -5.72 -14.23 -17.31
C ALA A 506 -7.04 -14.98 -17.61
N GLN A 507 -7.27 -16.17 -17.03
CA GLN A 507 -8.52 -16.92 -17.14
C GLN A 507 -9.74 -16.19 -16.53
N GLN A 508 -9.52 -15.20 -15.66
CA GLN A 508 -10.61 -14.49 -15.00
C GLN A 508 -11.27 -13.51 -15.96
N LYS A 509 -12.57 -13.61 -16.18
CA LYS A 509 -13.34 -12.79 -17.14
C LYS A 509 -13.15 -11.27 -17.01
N ARG A 510 -12.79 -10.78 -15.82
CA ARG A 510 -12.54 -9.37 -15.54
C ARG A 510 -11.12 -8.92 -15.90
N VAL A 511 -10.22 -9.86 -16.18
CA VAL A 511 -8.81 -9.58 -16.47
C VAL A 511 -8.60 -9.61 -17.97
N GLY A 512 -8.23 -8.50 -18.56
CA GLY A 512 -7.94 -8.40 -19.99
C GLY A 512 -6.45 -8.56 -20.31
N CYS A 513 -5.57 -8.30 -19.33
CA CYS A 513 -4.13 -8.34 -19.53
C CYS A 513 -3.42 -8.63 -18.20
N VAL A 514 -2.34 -9.40 -18.24
CA VAL A 514 -1.47 -9.70 -17.10
C VAL A 514 -0.04 -9.35 -17.48
N GLY A 515 0.64 -8.54 -16.67
CA GLY A 515 2.05 -8.21 -16.84
C GLY A 515 2.92 -8.95 -15.84
N ALA A 516 4.02 -9.53 -16.30
CA ALA A 516 5.00 -10.17 -15.43
C ALA A 516 5.87 -9.14 -14.69
N LYS A 517 6.35 -9.49 -13.50
CA LYS A 517 7.46 -8.77 -12.87
C LYS A 517 8.74 -9.08 -13.64
N LEU A 518 9.45 -8.04 -14.06
CA LEU A 518 10.72 -8.15 -14.79
C LEU A 518 11.87 -7.66 -13.92
N LEU A 519 12.99 -8.37 -13.99
CA LEU A 519 14.24 -8.05 -13.30
C LEU A 519 15.33 -7.75 -14.31
N TYR A 520 16.29 -6.91 -13.94
CA TYR A 520 17.59 -6.82 -14.60
C TYR A 520 18.50 -7.98 -14.15
N PRO A 521 19.61 -8.26 -14.86
CA PRO A 521 20.53 -9.32 -14.48
C PRO A 521 21.19 -9.19 -13.09
N ASP A 522 21.07 -8.01 -12.46
CA ASP A 522 21.54 -7.71 -11.10
C ASP A 522 20.43 -7.82 -10.04
N ASP A 523 19.32 -8.48 -10.38
CA ASP A 523 18.11 -8.65 -9.54
C ASP A 523 17.37 -7.35 -9.18
N THR A 524 17.75 -6.21 -9.76
CA THR A 524 16.96 -4.99 -9.60
C THR A 524 15.69 -5.03 -10.46
N ILE A 525 14.63 -4.38 -9.98
CA ILE A 525 13.33 -4.39 -10.66
C ILE A 525 13.40 -3.52 -11.92
N GLN A 526 13.14 -4.11 -13.10
CA GLN A 526 12.93 -3.40 -14.34
C GLN A 526 11.48 -2.93 -14.47
N HIS A 527 10.53 -3.84 -14.16
CA HIS A 527 9.09 -3.57 -14.26
C HIS A 527 8.32 -4.38 -13.20
N ALA A 528 7.37 -3.74 -12.55
CA ALA A 528 6.52 -4.39 -11.53
C ALA A 528 5.05 -3.90 -11.59
N GLY A 529 4.57 -3.53 -12.78
CA GLY A 529 3.19 -3.13 -13.01
C GLY A 529 3.04 -1.67 -13.47
N VAL A 530 1.83 -1.35 -13.95
CA VAL A 530 1.40 -0.01 -14.35
C VAL A 530 0.10 0.30 -13.62
N GLY A 531 0.09 1.39 -12.83
CA GLY A 531 -1.12 1.93 -12.23
C GLY A 531 -1.72 3.00 -13.16
N PHE A 532 -3.03 2.95 -13.37
CA PHE A 532 -3.78 4.03 -14.00
C PHE A 532 -4.44 4.84 -12.86
N GLY A 533 -4.08 6.13 -12.76
CA GLY A 533 -4.65 7.07 -11.80
C GLY A 533 -5.86 7.80 -12.36
#